data_cdb60f0574256fe0597cf5007cc5d4dc
#
_entry.id   cdb60f0574256fe0597cf5007cc5d4dc
#
_cell.length_a   1.000
_cell.length_b   1.000
_cell.length_c   1.000
_cell.angle_alpha   90.00
_cell.angle_beta   90.00
_cell.angle_gamma   90.00
#
_symmetry.space_group_name_H-M   'P 1'
#
loop_
_entity.id
_entity.type
_entity.pdbx_description
1 polymer ?
#
loop_
_entity_poly.entity_id
_entity_poly.type
_entity_poly.pdbx_seq_one_letter_code
_entity_poly.pdbx_strand_id
1 'polypeptide(L)'
;MGRGSSLMRLFFALGFSPETGQQIQKVQDNLRQYAPQARFPDPETFHITLAFLGEAPPQKLDQAKTALNGLNPLPMTLCFGRMGKFSQREGDVWWLGVDPDPELFSLQEELVKGLRAQGFSLEKRNFKPHVTLARKVIFQDQVPRKESLLPQPIYAPCGRVSLMSSQLRPQGPLYKELAGKSPGLSP
;
A
#
# COMPACT_ATOMS: atom_id res chain seq x y z
N MET A 1 3.61 38.53 -3.07
CA MET A 1 3.35 37.48 -4.07
C MET A 1 3.49 36.13 -3.38
N GLY A 2 2.36 35.57 -2.94
CA GLY A 2 2.34 34.31 -2.22
C GLY A 2 2.71 33.17 -3.15
N ARG A 3 3.81 32.49 -2.89
CA ARG A 3 4.07 31.17 -3.47
C ARG A 3 2.98 30.26 -2.94
N GLY A 4 2.02 29.90 -3.80
CA GLY A 4 1.00 28.94 -3.47
C GLY A 4 1.69 27.67 -2.94
N SER A 5 1.47 27.36 -1.68
CA SER A 5 1.96 26.15 -1.05
C SER A 5 1.30 24.98 -1.76
N SER A 6 2.04 24.32 -2.66
CA SER A 6 1.53 23.17 -3.40
C SER A 6 1.20 22.05 -2.42
N LEU A 7 -0.07 21.62 -2.40
CA LEU A 7 -0.50 20.47 -1.61
C LEU A 7 0.26 19.22 -2.03
N MET A 8 0.64 18.41 -1.06
CA MET A 8 1.29 17.11 -1.28
C MET A 8 0.33 15.99 -0.92
N ARG A 9 0.18 15.03 -1.79
CA ARG A 9 -0.60 13.82 -1.50
C ARG A 9 0.28 12.85 -0.74
N LEU A 10 -0.02 12.63 0.53
CA LEU A 10 0.79 11.85 1.48
C LEU A 10 0.10 10.56 1.90
N PHE A 11 0.89 9.52 2.11
CA PHE A 11 0.44 8.26 2.67
C PHE A 11 1.60 7.51 3.36
N PHE A 12 1.26 6.62 4.27
CA PHE A 12 2.20 5.68 4.87
C PHE A 12 2.09 4.32 4.23
N ALA A 13 3.22 3.71 3.94
CA ALA A 13 3.31 2.44 3.24
C ALA A 13 4.26 1.48 3.94
N LEU A 14 3.95 0.19 3.82
CA LEU A 14 4.84 -0.92 4.10
C LEU A 14 5.30 -1.49 2.76
N GLY A 15 6.59 -1.40 2.48
CA GLY A 15 7.21 -1.90 1.25
C GLY A 15 7.76 -3.33 1.40
N PHE A 16 8.25 -3.87 0.31
CA PHE A 16 8.75 -5.25 0.22
C PHE A 16 10.13 -5.31 -0.41
N SER A 17 10.81 -6.44 -0.20
CA SER A 17 12.04 -6.74 -0.89
C SER A 17 11.80 -6.96 -2.41
N PRO A 18 12.83 -6.81 -3.27
CA PRO A 18 12.71 -7.11 -4.70
C PRO A 18 12.22 -8.54 -4.96
N GLU A 19 12.62 -9.52 -4.14
CA GLU A 19 12.22 -10.93 -4.27
C GLU A 19 10.72 -11.09 -4.03
N THR A 20 10.18 -10.46 -2.98
CA THR A 20 8.74 -10.42 -2.72
C THR A 20 8.01 -9.72 -3.86
N GLY A 21 8.54 -8.60 -4.34
CA GLY A 21 8.00 -7.87 -5.50
C GLY A 21 7.87 -8.76 -6.73
N GLN A 22 8.88 -9.57 -7.05
CA GLN A 22 8.85 -10.53 -8.16
C GLN A 22 7.79 -11.62 -7.97
N GLN A 23 7.58 -12.10 -6.75
CA GLN A 23 6.53 -13.09 -6.47
C GLN A 23 5.13 -12.48 -6.67
N ILE A 24 4.91 -11.25 -6.20
CA ILE A 24 3.65 -10.52 -6.41
C ILE A 24 3.45 -10.22 -7.90
N GLN A 25 4.51 -9.88 -8.62
CA GLN A 25 4.46 -9.64 -10.07
C GLN A 25 3.97 -10.87 -10.84
N LYS A 26 4.38 -12.08 -10.46
CA LYS A 26 3.87 -13.31 -11.10
C LYS A 26 2.35 -13.44 -10.95
N VAL A 27 1.79 -13.08 -9.79
CA VAL A 27 0.34 -13.06 -9.58
C VAL A 27 -0.33 -11.99 -10.47
N GLN A 28 0.30 -10.83 -10.59
CA GLN A 28 -0.16 -9.76 -11.48
C GLN A 28 -0.13 -10.21 -12.95
N ASP A 29 0.92 -10.90 -13.38
CA ASP A 29 1.06 -11.40 -14.75
C ASP A 29 0.04 -12.50 -15.06
N ASN A 30 -0.28 -13.36 -14.10
CA ASN A 30 -1.38 -14.32 -14.22
C ASN A 30 -2.72 -13.58 -14.43
N LEU A 31 -3.00 -12.52 -13.67
CA LEU A 31 -4.21 -11.72 -13.83
C LEU A 31 -4.25 -11.02 -15.20
N ARG A 32 -3.11 -10.56 -15.71
CA ARG A 32 -2.99 -9.88 -17.00
C ARG A 32 -3.46 -10.74 -18.17
N GLN A 33 -3.31 -12.06 -18.07
CA GLN A 33 -3.75 -12.99 -19.12
C GLN A 33 -5.29 -12.97 -19.30
N TYR A 34 -6.04 -12.66 -18.23
CA TYR A 34 -7.50 -12.61 -18.26
C TYR A 34 -8.08 -11.21 -18.48
N ALA A 35 -7.31 -10.17 -18.20
CA ALA A 35 -7.74 -8.78 -18.33
C ALA A 35 -6.61 -7.89 -18.89
N PRO A 36 -6.15 -8.11 -20.14
CA PRO A 36 -5.00 -7.40 -20.70
C PRO A 36 -5.20 -5.87 -20.80
N GLN A 37 -6.45 -5.40 -20.83
CA GLN A 37 -6.80 -3.98 -20.91
C GLN A 37 -6.81 -3.27 -19.55
N ALA A 38 -6.65 -4.00 -18.44
CA ALA A 38 -6.59 -3.41 -17.12
C ALA A 38 -5.34 -2.54 -16.94
N ARG A 39 -5.36 -1.67 -15.94
CA ARG A 39 -4.19 -0.86 -15.57
C ARG A 39 -3.41 -1.57 -14.47
N PHE A 40 -2.18 -1.93 -14.79
CA PHE A 40 -1.28 -2.64 -13.88
C PHE A 40 -0.25 -1.67 -13.29
N PRO A 41 -0.19 -1.51 -11.95
CA PRO A 41 0.87 -0.77 -11.30
C PRO A 41 2.24 -1.36 -11.62
N ASP A 42 3.26 -0.51 -11.65
CA ASP A 42 4.64 -0.95 -11.75
C ASP A 42 4.99 -1.81 -10.52
N PRO A 43 5.58 -3.00 -10.68
CA PRO A 43 5.98 -3.87 -9.58
C PRO A 43 6.86 -3.20 -8.52
N GLU A 44 7.69 -2.24 -8.90
CA GLU A 44 8.50 -1.46 -7.96
C GLU A 44 7.67 -0.59 -7.01
N THR A 45 6.39 -0.36 -7.34
CA THR A 45 5.46 0.41 -6.53
C THR A 45 4.59 -0.42 -5.60
N PHE A 46 4.75 -1.74 -5.57
CA PHE A 46 3.96 -2.60 -4.69
C PHE A 46 4.18 -2.27 -3.23
N HIS A 47 3.10 -2.04 -2.51
CA HIS A 47 3.10 -1.71 -1.10
C HIS A 47 1.75 -2.01 -0.46
N ILE A 48 1.73 -2.09 0.86
CA ILE A 48 0.51 -2.00 1.65
C ILE A 48 0.37 -0.56 2.14
N THR A 49 -0.75 0.10 1.86
CA THR A 49 -1.06 1.40 2.46
C THR A 49 -1.51 1.22 3.90
N LEU A 50 -0.76 1.79 4.85
CA LEU A 50 -1.10 1.76 6.28
C LEU A 50 -2.04 2.90 6.68
N ALA A 51 -1.82 4.09 6.14
CA ALA A 51 -2.66 5.26 6.37
C ALA A 51 -2.56 6.23 5.18
N PHE A 52 -3.69 6.72 4.72
CA PHE A 52 -3.77 7.72 3.68
C PHE A 52 -4.10 9.07 4.30
N LEU A 53 -3.20 10.07 4.11
CA LEU A 53 -3.35 11.40 4.68
C LEU A 53 -4.08 12.38 3.74
N GLY A 54 -4.20 12.00 2.45
CA GLY A 54 -4.75 12.88 1.44
C GLY A 54 -3.82 14.02 1.06
N GLU A 55 -4.40 15.09 0.56
CA GLU A 55 -3.67 16.31 0.22
C GLU A 55 -3.38 17.12 1.49
N ALA A 56 -2.11 17.29 1.79
CA ALA A 56 -1.63 18.00 2.96
C ALA A 56 -0.72 19.17 2.58
N PRO A 57 -0.81 20.31 3.28
CA PRO A 57 0.13 21.40 3.08
C PRO A 57 1.52 21.02 3.60
N PRO A 58 2.60 21.59 3.07
CA PRO A 58 3.98 21.26 3.46
C PRO A 58 4.25 21.35 4.96
N GLN A 59 3.54 22.22 5.65
CA GLN A 59 3.64 22.38 7.12
C GLN A 59 3.21 21.12 7.89
N LYS A 60 2.39 20.26 7.29
CA LYS A 60 1.98 18.97 7.89
C LYS A 60 3.04 17.88 7.75
N LEU A 61 4.08 18.09 6.96
CA LEU A 61 5.13 17.09 6.73
C LEU A 61 5.90 16.75 8.02
N ASP A 62 6.26 17.76 8.82
CA ASP A 62 6.99 17.53 10.06
C ASP A 62 6.14 16.79 11.10
N GLN A 63 4.84 17.07 11.14
CA GLN A 63 3.89 16.35 11.98
C GLN A 63 3.76 14.87 11.56
N ALA A 64 3.72 14.58 10.25
CA ALA A 64 3.73 13.22 9.73
C ALA A 64 5.04 12.48 10.07
N LYS A 65 6.19 13.14 9.94
CA LYS A 65 7.50 12.60 10.36
C LYS A 65 7.56 12.35 11.87
N THR A 66 6.96 13.21 12.68
CA THR A 66 6.87 13.01 14.14
C THR A 66 6.09 11.75 14.47
N ALA A 67 4.95 11.51 13.80
CA ALA A 67 4.19 10.28 13.96
C ALA A 67 5.01 9.04 13.55
N LEU A 68 5.75 9.11 12.44
CA LEU A 68 6.65 8.03 11.98
C LEU A 68 7.74 7.73 13.02
N ASN A 69 8.36 8.76 13.55
CA ASN A 69 9.45 8.61 14.54
C ASN A 69 8.96 7.99 15.85
N GLY A 70 7.69 8.20 16.20
CA GLY A 70 7.06 7.58 17.37
C GLY A 70 6.78 6.09 17.23
N LEU A 71 6.78 5.53 16.01
CA LEU A 71 6.56 4.12 15.80
C LEU A 71 7.77 3.28 16.26
N ASN A 72 7.49 2.04 16.62
CA ASN A 72 8.53 1.04 16.89
C ASN A 72 8.26 -0.22 16.03
N PRO A 73 8.49 -0.15 14.71
CA PRO A 73 8.20 -1.27 13.82
C PRO A 73 9.07 -2.47 14.17
N LEU A 74 8.46 -3.65 14.14
CA LEU A 74 9.15 -4.93 14.31
C LEU A 74 9.32 -5.63 12.97
N PRO A 75 10.34 -6.47 12.80
CA PRO A 75 10.42 -7.38 11.67
C PRO A 75 9.22 -8.33 11.71
N MET A 76 8.51 -8.46 10.59
CA MET A 76 7.37 -9.37 10.47
C MET A 76 7.43 -10.12 9.14
N THR A 77 6.76 -11.25 9.05
CA THR A 77 6.57 -11.99 7.80
C THR A 77 5.09 -12.12 7.54
N LEU A 78 4.60 -11.37 6.56
CA LEU A 78 3.19 -11.38 6.18
C LEU A 78 2.90 -12.54 5.23
N CYS A 79 1.72 -13.15 5.38
CA CYS A 79 1.23 -14.18 4.47
C CYS A 79 0.18 -13.57 3.52
N PHE A 80 0.47 -13.55 2.23
CA PHE A 80 -0.48 -13.21 1.19
C PHE A 80 -1.20 -14.47 0.70
N GLY A 81 -2.26 -14.86 1.38
CA GLY A 81 -3.09 -16.03 1.06
C GLY A 81 -4.45 -15.68 0.47
N ARG A 82 -4.78 -14.40 0.32
CA ARG A 82 -6.10 -13.94 -0.08
C ARG A 82 -6.03 -13.11 -1.35
N MET A 83 -7.10 -13.18 -2.13
CA MET A 83 -7.36 -12.28 -3.25
C MET A 83 -8.78 -11.74 -3.15
N GLY A 84 -8.98 -10.55 -3.67
CA GLY A 84 -10.30 -9.96 -3.72
C GLY A 84 -10.34 -8.77 -4.67
N LYS A 85 -11.49 -8.13 -4.67
CA LYS A 85 -11.74 -6.96 -5.50
C LYS A 85 -12.56 -5.91 -4.76
N PHE A 86 -12.37 -4.66 -5.16
CA PHE A 86 -13.29 -3.57 -4.87
C PHE A 86 -14.00 -3.20 -6.15
N SER A 87 -15.32 -3.32 -6.15
CA SER A 87 -16.12 -2.99 -7.34
C SER A 87 -16.20 -1.49 -7.53
N GLN A 88 -15.92 -1.02 -8.75
CA GLN A 88 -15.98 0.38 -9.16
C GLN A 88 -16.69 0.51 -10.51
N ARG A 89 -17.25 1.68 -10.79
CA ARG A 89 -18.02 1.94 -12.02
C ARG A 89 -17.23 1.71 -13.32
N GLU A 90 -15.93 2.02 -13.30
CA GLU A 90 -15.06 1.91 -14.47
C GLU A 90 -14.25 0.60 -14.52
N GLY A 91 -14.69 -0.43 -13.81
CA GLY A 91 -13.97 -1.70 -13.65
C GLY A 91 -13.40 -1.88 -12.27
N ASP A 92 -13.23 -3.13 -11.87
CA ASP A 92 -12.83 -3.52 -10.53
C ASP A 92 -11.36 -3.18 -10.22
N VAL A 93 -11.06 -3.00 -8.94
CA VAL A 93 -9.68 -2.98 -8.42
C VAL A 93 -9.42 -4.35 -7.80
N TRP A 94 -8.53 -5.11 -8.42
CA TRP A 94 -8.10 -6.42 -7.91
C TRP A 94 -6.88 -6.29 -7.03
N TRP A 95 -6.86 -7.02 -5.93
CA TRP A 95 -5.83 -6.94 -4.91
C TRP A 95 -5.45 -8.31 -4.34
N LEU A 96 -4.22 -8.37 -3.86
CA LEU A 96 -3.65 -9.46 -3.08
C LEU A 96 -3.74 -9.08 -1.60
N GLY A 97 -4.43 -9.88 -0.80
CA GLY A 97 -4.72 -9.58 0.61
C GLY A 97 -3.83 -10.36 1.56
N VAL A 98 -3.54 -9.73 2.69
CA VAL A 98 -2.80 -10.33 3.80
C VAL A 98 -3.76 -11.15 4.65
N ASP A 99 -3.34 -12.34 5.07
CA ASP A 99 -4.02 -13.10 6.11
C ASP A 99 -3.96 -12.33 7.45
N PRO A 100 -4.91 -12.53 8.37
CA PRO A 100 -4.91 -11.80 9.63
C PRO A 100 -3.58 -11.88 10.35
N ASP A 101 -2.98 -10.73 10.63
CA ASP A 101 -1.69 -10.60 11.30
C ASP A 101 -1.80 -9.56 12.42
N PRO A 102 -1.75 -9.98 13.70
CA PRO A 102 -1.91 -9.08 14.84
C PRO A 102 -0.84 -8.00 14.92
N GLU A 103 0.41 -8.29 14.52
CA GLU A 103 1.51 -7.33 14.56
C GLU A 103 1.31 -6.21 13.54
N LEU A 104 0.84 -6.56 12.32
CA LEU A 104 0.50 -5.59 11.30
C LEU A 104 -0.66 -4.68 11.75
N PHE A 105 -1.70 -5.24 12.34
CA PHE A 105 -2.82 -4.46 12.86
C PHE A 105 -2.41 -3.54 14.00
N SER A 106 -1.59 -4.04 14.94
CA SER A 106 -1.05 -3.25 16.05
C SER A 106 -0.19 -2.07 15.53
N LEU A 107 0.68 -2.32 14.57
CA LEU A 107 1.51 -1.29 13.93
C LEU A 107 0.64 -0.20 13.28
N GLN A 108 -0.41 -0.62 12.56
CA GLN A 108 -1.32 0.32 11.90
C GLN A 108 -2.11 1.16 12.92
N GLU A 109 -2.60 0.56 13.99
CA GLU A 109 -3.31 1.27 15.06
C GLU A 109 -2.40 2.29 15.76
N GLU A 110 -1.15 1.91 16.06
CA GLU A 110 -0.15 2.80 16.65
C GLU A 110 0.12 4.00 15.74
N LEU A 111 0.30 3.77 14.43
CA LEU A 111 0.48 4.82 13.44
C LEU A 111 -0.74 5.76 13.42
N VAL A 112 -1.95 5.23 13.34
CA VAL A 112 -3.19 6.02 13.32
C VAL A 112 -3.34 6.85 14.58
N LYS A 113 -3.04 6.29 15.75
CA LYS A 113 -3.05 7.00 17.03
C LYS A 113 -2.03 8.15 17.03
N GLY A 114 -0.80 7.89 16.57
CA GLY A 114 0.23 8.92 16.46
C GLY A 114 -0.16 10.05 15.51
N LEU A 115 -0.72 9.72 14.34
CA LEU A 115 -1.19 10.70 13.36
C LEU A 115 -2.33 11.58 13.92
N ARG A 116 -3.29 10.99 14.61
CA ARG A 116 -4.38 11.74 15.25
C ARG A 116 -3.85 12.67 16.34
N ALA A 117 -2.87 12.24 17.13
CA ALA A 117 -2.20 13.09 18.12
C ALA A 117 -1.47 14.28 17.48
N GLN A 118 -1.02 14.14 16.22
CA GLN A 118 -0.42 15.21 15.42
C GLN A 118 -1.46 16.04 14.64
N GLY A 119 -2.76 15.85 14.90
CA GLY A 119 -3.84 16.65 14.31
C GLY A 119 -4.24 16.25 12.89
N PHE A 120 -3.98 15.01 12.47
CA PHE A 120 -4.52 14.46 11.22
C PHE A 120 -5.93 13.91 11.43
N SER A 121 -6.84 14.29 10.53
CA SER A 121 -8.17 13.69 10.43
C SER A 121 -8.11 12.53 9.46
N LEU A 122 -8.20 11.31 9.94
CA LEU A 122 -8.16 10.10 9.13
C LEU A 122 -9.56 9.54 8.96
N GLU A 123 -9.85 9.00 7.78
CA GLU A 123 -11.12 8.33 7.52
C GLU A 123 -11.30 7.13 8.47
N LYS A 124 -12.52 7.00 8.99
CA LYS A 124 -12.92 5.85 9.82
C LYS A 124 -13.28 4.68 8.90
N ARG A 125 -12.28 3.98 8.39
CA ARG A 125 -12.47 2.75 7.62
C ARG A 125 -11.80 1.58 8.32
N ASN A 126 -12.39 0.41 8.18
CA ASN A 126 -11.73 -0.82 8.60
C ASN A 126 -10.46 -1.02 7.78
N PHE A 127 -9.36 -1.24 8.45
CA PHE A 127 -8.08 -1.55 7.80
C PHE A 127 -8.17 -2.91 7.11
N LYS A 128 -7.97 -2.90 5.79
CA LYS A 128 -7.92 -4.11 4.93
C LYS A 128 -6.57 -4.14 4.24
N PRO A 129 -5.54 -4.75 4.85
CA PRO A 129 -4.20 -4.77 4.28
C PRO A 129 -4.17 -5.55 2.97
N HIS A 130 -3.73 -4.88 1.91
CA HIS A 130 -3.67 -5.45 0.56
C HIS A 130 -2.64 -4.75 -0.31
N VAL A 131 -2.19 -5.44 -1.34
CA VAL A 131 -1.43 -4.89 -2.47
C VAL A 131 -2.34 -4.83 -3.69
N THR A 132 -2.47 -3.66 -4.31
CA THR A 132 -3.22 -3.51 -5.56
C THR A 132 -2.45 -4.18 -6.71
N LEU A 133 -3.08 -5.14 -7.37
CA LEU A 133 -2.54 -5.84 -8.53
C LEU A 133 -2.93 -5.16 -9.85
N ALA A 134 -4.18 -4.72 -9.95
CA ALA A 134 -4.70 -4.07 -11.15
C ALA A 134 -5.90 -3.18 -10.83
N ARG A 135 -6.11 -2.19 -11.68
CA ARG A 135 -7.27 -1.29 -11.67
C ARG A 135 -7.99 -1.35 -13.00
N LYS A 136 -9.27 -0.96 -13.01
CA LYS A 136 -10.12 -1.00 -14.21
C LYS A 136 -10.17 -2.40 -14.84
N VAL A 137 -10.24 -3.41 -13.99
CA VAL A 137 -10.33 -4.81 -14.43
C VAL A 137 -11.75 -5.09 -14.90
N ILE A 138 -11.85 -5.52 -16.14
CA ILE A 138 -13.10 -5.97 -16.78
C ILE A 138 -12.75 -7.27 -17.50
N PHE A 139 -13.38 -8.38 -17.10
CA PHE A 139 -13.22 -9.66 -17.80
C PHE A 139 -14.22 -9.72 -18.95
N GLN A 140 -13.75 -10.11 -20.13
CA GLN A 140 -14.59 -10.26 -21.32
C GLN A 140 -15.27 -11.63 -21.34
N ASP A 141 -14.57 -12.68 -20.95
CA ASP A 141 -15.04 -14.05 -21.06
C ASP A 141 -15.23 -14.71 -19.69
N GLN A 142 -14.17 -14.96 -18.96
CA GLN A 142 -14.19 -15.73 -17.74
C GLN A 142 -13.47 -15.02 -16.60
N VAL A 143 -14.12 -14.97 -15.43
CA VAL A 143 -13.45 -14.58 -14.18
C VAL A 143 -12.53 -15.71 -13.74
N PRO A 144 -11.22 -15.47 -13.60
CA PRO A 144 -10.29 -16.51 -13.18
C PRO A 144 -10.55 -16.98 -11.75
N ARG A 145 -10.26 -18.25 -11.51
CA ARG A 145 -10.26 -18.77 -10.14
C ARG A 145 -9.03 -18.27 -9.39
N LYS A 146 -9.17 -18.09 -8.08
CA LYS A 146 -8.08 -17.65 -7.20
C LYS A 146 -6.84 -18.54 -7.37
N GLU A 147 -7.01 -19.84 -7.41
CA GLU A 147 -5.94 -20.83 -7.49
C GLU A 147 -5.15 -20.72 -8.81
N SER A 148 -5.78 -20.25 -9.87
CA SER A 148 -5.12 -19.97 -11.14
C SER A 148 -4.24 -18.73 -11.08
N LEU A 149 -4.59 -17.76 -10.23
CA LEU A 149 -3.87 -16.50 -10.06
C LEU A 149 -2.80 -16.59 -8.98
N LEU A 150 -3.13 -17.21 -7.85
CA LEU A 150 -2.29 -17.39 -6.67
C LEU A 150 -2.28 -18.87 -6.28
N PRO A 151 -1.45 -19.72 -6.92
CA PRO A 151 -1.41 -21.15 -6.66
C PRO A 151 -0.94 -21.49 -5.24
N GLN A 152 -0.06 -20.65 -4.68
CA GLN A 152 0.49 -20.81 -3.34
C GLN A 152 0.55 -19.44 -2.64
N PRO A 153 0.42 -19.39 -1.30
CA PRO A 153 0.61 -18.18 -0.53
C PRO A 153 2.03 -17.61 -0.72
N ILE A 154 2.15 -16.28 -0.66
CA ILE A 154 3.44 -15.58 -0.66
C ILE A 154 3.76 -15.17 0.76
N TYR A 155 4.95 -15.53 1.25
CA TYR A 155 5.47 -15.08 2.55
C TYR A 155 6.44 -13.92 2.32
N ALA A 156 6.10 -12.76 2.87
CA ALA A 156 6.77 -11.49 2.63
C ALA A 156 7.43 -10.95 3.91
N PRO A 157 8.74 -11.12 4.07
CA PRO A 157 9.46 -10.42 5.13
C PRO A 157 9.36 -8.91 4.91
N CYS A 158 8.97 -8.18 5.93
CA CYS A 158 8.82 -6.72 5.90
C CYS A 158 8.95 -6.11 7.30
N GLY A 159 8.85 -4.81 7.40
CA GLY A 159 8.91 -4.09 8.66
C GLY A 159 9.26 -2.61 8.51
N ARG A 160 9.82 -2.20 7.35
CA ARG A 160 10.09 -0.78 7.10
C ARG A 160 8.81 -0.03 6.77
N VAL A 161 8.51 0.97 7.57
CA VAL A 161 7.41 1.92 7.35
C VAL A 161 7.95 3.17 6.66
N SER A 162 7.34 3.58 5.56
CA SER A 162 7.75 4.73 4.76
C SER A 162 6.63 5.77 4.69
N LEU A 163 6.99 7.04 4.90
CA LEU A 163 6.15 8.18 4.54
C LEU A 163 6.41 8.53 3.08
N MET A 164 5.37 8.43 2.27
CA MET A 164 5.44 8.59 0.82
C MET A 164 4.67 9.82 0.36
N SER A 165 5.18 10.47 -0.67
CA SER A 165 4.39 11.40 -1.47
C SER A 165 3.99 10.76 -2.79
N SER A 166 2.79 11.13 -3.28
CA SER A 166 2.26 10.69 -4.56
C SER A 166 2.02 11.89 -5.47
N GLN A 167 2.55 11.85 -6.67
CA GLN A 167 2.25 12.80 -7.73
C GLN A 167 1.50 12.07 -8.84
N LEU A 168 0.29 12.51 -9.13
CA LEU A 168 -0.50 11.94 -10.23
C LEU A 168 0.10 12.37 -11.58
N ARG A 169 0.31 11.40 -12.47
CA ARG A 169 0.79 11.62 -13.84
C ARG A 169 -0.10 10.83 -14.81
N PRO A 170 -0.13 11.20 -16.11
CA PRO A 170 -0.89 10.45 -17.12
C PRO A 170 -0.49 8.96 -17.19
N GLN A 171 0.79 8.65 -16.99
CA GLN A 171 1.34 7.29 -17.01
C GLN A 171 1.10 6.49 -15.72
N GLY A 172 0.57 7.13 -14.69
CA GLY A 172 0.37 6.55 -13.36
C GLY A 172 1.01 7.39 -12.26
N PRO A 173 0.78 7.06 -11.00
CA PRO A 173 1.34 7.82 -9.88
C PRO A 173 2.86 7.64 -9.81
N LEU A 174 3.57 8.74 -9.57
CA LEU A 174 4.96 8.72 -9.15
C LEU A 174 5.02 8.79 -7.64
N TYR A 175 5.66 7.81 -7.02
CA TYR A 175 5.89 7.78 -5.58
C TYR A 175 7.31 8.21 -5.22
N LYS A 176 7.43 8.97 -4.14
CA LYS A 176 8.72 9.37 -3.57
C LYS A 176 8.69 9.16 -2.06
N GLU A 177 9.69 8.43 -1.54
CA GLU A 177 9.89 8.33 -0.09
C GLU A 177 10.40 9.66 0.46
N LEU A 178 9.75 10.19 1.48
CA LEU A 178 10.12 11.41 2.19
C LEU A 178 10.83 11.12 3.52
N ALA A 179 10.50 10.02 4.14
CA ALA A 179 11.11 9.50 5.36
C ALA A 179 10.77 8.02 5.52
N GLY A 180 11.59 7.29 6.24
CA GLY A 180 11.33 5.87 6.52
C GLY A 180 11.87 5.47 7.89
N LYS A 181 11.24 4.47 8.50
CA LYS A 181 11.68 3.86 9.75
C LYS A 181 11.73 2.35 9.58
N SER A 182 12.92 1.78 9.70
CA SER A 182 13.15 0.35 9.72
C SER A 182 12.96 -0.23 11.12
N PRO A 183 12.69 -1.54 11.24
CA PRO A 183 12.75 -2.20 12.52
C PRO A 183 14.07 -1.92 13.23
N GLY A 184 14.01 -1.70 14.54
CA GLY A 184 15.21 -1.68 15.37
C GLY A 184 15.92 -3.03 15.26
N LEU A 185 17.26 -3.02 15.26
CA LEU A 185 18.00 -4.24 15.51
C LEU A 185 17.60 -4.68 16.94
N SER A 186 16.99 -5.86 17.05
CA SER A 186 16.83 -6.48 18.38
C SER A 186 18.21 -6.65 18.99
N PRO A 187 18.39 -6.29 20.26
CA PRO A 187 19.66 -6.45 20.94
C PRO A 187 20.10 -7.91 20.99
#